data_44e5637b0af553ca2e0bf7f67119c0ea
#
_entry.id   44e5637b0af553ca2e0bf7f67119c0ea
#
_cell.length_a   1.000
_cell.length_b   1.000
_cell.length_c   1.000
_cell.angle_alpha   90.00
_cell.angle_beta   90.00
_cell.angle_gamma   90.00
#
_symmetry.space_group_name_H-M   'P 1'
#
loop_
_entity.id
_entity.type
_entity.pdbx_description
1 polymer ?
#
loop_
_entity_poly.entity_id
_entity_poly.type
_entity_poly.pdbx_seq_one_letter_code
_entity_poly.pdbx_strand_id
1 'polypeptide(L)'
;MASKALLYVEVFGIPSDPASKATMARILYVAYPLLQVHDESAGGAEQILWTLEREMARDGAQTTVAASSGSRLSGELFSTGEPCAKIDDYERRRDEHEDRVIELIHRRAREGKAFDLVHDHSGSFWKRAAEVDAPVLATLHLPHSFYPAGSFVDVPANVSFNCVSDTQARTFANLDALAGVVPNGIALDCFEAESDVARNDDRQGLLWLGRICEEKAPHLALEIAAQVEVPITIAGQVYPFSYHQQYFEREVAPRLQRVPNARFISAPRAELKRRLLRESQALLITSLAEETSSLVAMEAAASGTPVIAFRKGAHAQVVRDGVTGLLVEDVAQAELALQKISAIDSKTCVHHAQKNFSAVKMAERYSSLYQRLADPEKIVRFAEETA
;
A
#
# COMPACT_ATOMS: atom_id res chain seq x y z
N MET A 1 12.83 -32.41 16.44
CA MET A 1 12.21 -31.08 16.58
C MET A 1 11.78 -30.64 15.18
N ALA A 2 10.68 -31.13 14.75
CA ALA A 2 10.06 -30.78 13.47
C ALA A 2 8.55 -30.79 13.71
N SER A 3 7.84 -29.88 13.04
CA SER A 3 6.38 -29.80 13.00
C SER A 3 5.72 -28.87 14.00
N LYS A 4 5.73 -27.55 13.71
CA LYS A 4 4.74 -26.56 14.17
C LYS A 4 4.45 -25.46 13.12
N ALA A 5 4.76 -25.70 11.84
CA ALA A 5 4.64 -24.70 10.78
C ALA A 5 3.55 -24.97 9.74
N LEU A 6 2.55 -25.81 10.03
CA LEU A 6 1.56 -26.21 9.01
C LEU A 6 0.11 -26.28 9.53
N LEU A 7 -0.37 -25.21 10.20
CA LEU A 7 -1.78 -25.19 10.67
C LEU A 7 -2.40 -23.78 10.66
N TYR A 8 -2.18 -23.01 9.59
CA TYR A 8 -2.76 -21.64 9.46
C TYR A 8 -3.67 -21.46 8.23
N VAL A 9 -4.19 -22.55 7.66
CA VAL A 9 -5.16 -22.47 6.56
C VAL A 9 -6.30 -23.42 6.87
N GLU A 10 -7.46 -22.87 7.11
CA GLU A 10 -8.78 -23.48 7.34
C GLU A 10 -9.27 -23.39 8.78
N VAL A 11 -9.82 -22.25 9.16
CA VAL A 11 -11.04 -22.14 10.02
C VAL A 11 -11.48 -20.68 10.07
N PHE A 12 -12.36 -20.21 9.19
CA PHE A 12 -13.26 -19.08 9.45
C PHE A 12 -14.59 -19.29 8.72
N GLY A 13 -15.43 -20.10 9.33
CA GLY A 13 -16.87 -20.02 9.13
C GLY A 13 -17.42 -18.91 10.02
N ILE A 14 -17.87 -17.80 9.45
CA ILE A 14 -18.50 -16.69 10.17
C ILE A 14 -20.00 -17.03 10.34
N PRO A 15 -20.54 -17.06 11.56
CA PRO A 15 -21.98 -17.00 11.75
C PRO A 15 -22.43 -15.55 11.56
N SER A 16 -23.20 -15.27 10.53
CA SER A 16 -23.92 -14.02 10.36
C SER A 16 -25.15 -14.02 11.28
N ASP A 17 -25.09 -13.31 12.40
CA ASP A 17 -26.27 -12.93 13.16
C ASP A 17 -26.68 -11.51 12.75
N PRO A 18 -27.84 -11.31 12.07
CA PRO A 18 -28.22 -9.99 11.54
C PRO A 18 -28.97 -9.11 12.55
N ALA A 19 -28.90 -9.36 13.86
CA ALA A 19 -29.79 -8.71 14.81
C ALA A 19 -29.14 -7.79 15.86
N SER A 20 -27.87 -7.43 15.81
CA SER A 20 -27.35 -6.33 16.61
C SER A 20 -27.19 -5.10 15.72
N LYS A 21 -27.96 -4.04 15.96
CA LYS A 21 -27.65 -2.69 15.47
C LYS A 21 -26.33 -2.29 16.11
N ALA A 22 -25.20 -2.70 15.51
CA ALA A 22 -23.90 -2.24 15.91
C ALA A 22 -23.92 -0.70 15.80
N THR A 23 -23.63 -0.03 16.89
CA THR A 23 -23.39 1.42 16.89
C THR A 23 -22.33 1.66 15.83
N MET A 24 -22.63 2.54 14.85
CA MET A 24 -21.71 2.82 13.76
C MET A 24 -20.37 3.27 14.35
N ALA A 25 -19.31 2.52 14.10
CA ALA A 25 -17.97 2.82 14.64
C ALA A 25 -17.50 4.19 14.16
N ARG A 26 -16.96 5.00 15.08
CA ARG A 26 -16.33 6.28 14.82
C ARG A 26 -14.82 6.06 14.71
N ILE A 27 -14.29 6.17 13.51
CA ILE A 27 -12.89 5.88 13.22
C ILE A 27 -12.16 7.16 12.83
N LEU A 28 -11.05 7.45 13.49
CA LEU A 28 -10.12 8.50 13.08
C LEU A 28 -8.95 7.89 12.34
N TYR A 29 -8.73 8.28 11.10
CA TYR A 29 -7.53 7.97 10.35
C TYR A 29 -6.53 9.12 10.44
N VAL A 30 -5.25 8.81 10.65
CA VAL A 30 -4.17 9.80 10.69
C VAL A 30 -3.25 9.57 9.49
N ALA A 31 -3.21 10.52 8.56
CA ALA A 31 -2.41 10.45 7.36
C ALA A 31 -1.00 11.04 7.55
N TYR A 32 -0.08 10.78 6.63
CA TYR A 32 1.15 11.55 6.52
C TYR A 32 0.82 13.02 6.17
N PRO A 33 1.47 14.01 6.79
CA PRO A 33 1.28 15.42 6.43
C PRO A 33 2.09 15.87 5.21
N LEU A 34 2.53 14.92 4.37
CA LEU A 34 3.34 15.18 3.17
C LEU A 34 2.51 15.44 1.93
N LEU A 35 1.47 14.65 1.74
CA LEU A 35 0.65 14.65 0.53
C LEU A 35 -0.83 14.78 0.89
N GLN A 36 -1.62 15.16 -0.10
CA GLN A 36 -3.07 15.08 -0.02
C GLN A 36 -3.53 13.62 -0.17
N VAL A 37 -4.61 13.26 0.52
CA VAL A 37 -5.27 11.94 0.42
C VAL A 37 -6.45 12.05 -0.53
N HIS A 38 -6.38 11.37 -1.66
CA HIS A 38 -7.43 11.29 -2.68
C HIS A 38 -7.17 10.11 -3.64
N ASP A 39 -8.08 9.88 -4.56
CA ASP A 39 -8.05 8.80 -5.56
C ASP A 39 -6.82 8.80 -6.50
N GLU A 40 -6.20 9.97 -6.66
CA GLU A 40 -5.00 10.14 -7.49
C GLU A 40 -3.71 10.36 -6.67
N SER A 41 -3.73 10.04 -5.36
CA SER A 41 -2.54 10.19 -4.51
C SER A 41 -1.34 9.44 -5.10
N ALA A 42 -0.17 10.08 -5.08
CA ALA A 42 1.06 9.49 -5.60
C ALA A 42 1.70 8.49 -4.62
N GLY A 43 1.48 8.66 -3.32
CA GLY A 43 2.02 7.78 -2.27
C GLY A 43 1.17 6.55 -2.05
N GLY A 44 1.82 5.39 -1.81
CA GLY A 44 1.12 4.13 -1.59
C GLY A 44 0.31 4.12 -0.29
N ALA A 45 0.81 4.74 0.77
CA ALA A 45 0.11 4.84 2.06
C ALA A 45 -1.18 5.67 1.94
N GLU A 46 -1.11 6.80 1.23
CA GLU A 46 -2.26 7.66 0.95
C GLU A 46 -3.31 6.96 0.08
N GLN A 47 -2.87 6.19 -0.93
CA GLN A 47 -3.77 5.39 -1.76
C GLN A 47 -4.50 4.33 -0.95
N ILE A 48 -3.80 3.62 -0.06
CA ILE A 48 -4.39 2.61 0.82
C ILE A 48 -5.34 3.26 1.82
N LEU A 49 -4.95 4.36 2.44
CA LEU A 49 -5.82 5.10 3.36
C LEU A 49 -7.11 5.55 2.68
N TRP A 50 -7.01 6.17 1.50
CA TRP A 50 -8.18 6.59 0.72
C TRP A 50 -9.08 5.41 0.36
N THR A 51 -8.48 4.31 -0.09
CA THR A 51 -9.21 3.10 -0.50
C THR A 51 -9.93 2.47 0.69
N LEU A 52 -9.26 2.34 1.84
CA LEU A 52 -9.81 1.77 3.05
C LEU A 52 -10.95 2.65 3.62
N GLU A 53 -10.71 3.95 3.73
CA GLU A 53 -11.69 4.92 4.23
C GLU A 53 -12.97 4.89 3.39
N ARG A 54 -12.84 4.86 2.06
CA ARG A 54 -13.97 4.76 1.14
C ARG A 54 -14.82 3.52 1.39
N GLU A 55 -14.21 2.37 1.54
CA GLU A 55 -14.95 1.12 1.77
C GLU A 55 -15.58 1.09 3.18
N MET A 56 -14.87 1.57 4.21
CA MET A 56 -15.41 1.67 5.57
C MET A 56 -16.59 2.64 5.66
N ALA A 57 -16.54 3.78 4.97
CA ALA A 57 -17.64 4.73 4.88
C ALA A 57 -18.85 4.14 4.13
N ARG A 58 -18.62 3.36 3.06
CA ARG A 58 -19.67 2.61 2.34
C ARG A 58 -20.36 1.58 3.23
N ASP A 59 -19.62 0.95 4.13
CA ASP A 59 -20.14 0.01 5.12
C ASP A 59 -20.84 0.68 6.31
N GLY A 60 -20.92 2.04 6.31
CA GLY A 60 -21.65 2.82 7.29
C GLY A 60 -20.82 3.27 8.50
N ALA A 61 -19.50 3.10 8.52
CA ALA A 61 -18.65 3.69 9.56
C ALA A 61 -18.64 5.23 9.47
N GLN A 62 -18.60 5.89 10.63
CA GLN A 62 -18.36 7.33 10.70
C GLN A 62 -16.85 7.58 10.64
N THR A 63 -16.35 7.91 9.47
CA THR A 63 -14.93 8.14 9.25
C THR A 63 -14.57 9.62 9.35
N THR A 64 -13.48 9.92 10.03
CA THR A 64 -12.80 11.23 10.02
C THR A 64 -11.36 10.99 9.63
N VAL A 65 -10.83 11.78 8.73
CA VAL A 65 -9.41 11.67 8.33
C VAL A 65 -8.68 12.98 8.66
N ALA A 66 -7.70 12.89 9.55
CA ALA A 66 -6.74 13.97 9.78
C ALA A 66 -5.68 13.95 8.69
N ALA A 67 -5.73 14.93 7.79
CA ALA A 67 -4.87 15.00 6.62
C ALA A 67 -4.57 16.44 6.20
N SER A 68 -3.71 16.58 5.19
CA SER A 68 -3.42 17.89 4.56
C SER A 68 -4.66 18.47 3.88
N SER A 69 -4.76 19.81 3.83
CA SER A 69 -5.82 20.53 3.12
C SER A 69 -5.87 20.10 1.65
N GLY A 70 -7.09 20.13 1.08
CA GLY A 70 -7.33 19.69 -0.30
C GLY A 70 -7.44 18.16 -0.48
N SER A 71 -7.34 17.38 0.59
CA SER A 71 -7.70 15.95 0.55
C SER A 71 -9.18 15.75 0.22
N ARG A 72 -9.51 14.68 -0.53
CA ARG A 72 -10.89 14.34 -0.93
C ARG A 72 -11.23 12.94 -0.44
N LEU A 73 -12.23 12.85 0.43
CA LEU A 73 -12.57 11.67 1.20
C LEU A 73 -14.08 11.40 1.14
N SER A 74 -14.51 10.23 1.55
CA SER A 74 -15.93 9.88 1.65
C SER A 74 -16.56 10.42 2.94
N GLY A 75 -15.82 10.39 4.04
CA GLY A 75 -16.22 10.93 5.34
C GLY A 75 -15.70 12.34 5.61
N GLU A 76 -15.52 12.68 6.88
CA GLU A 76 -15.10 14.00 7.33
C GLU A 76 -13.59 14.22 7.11
N LEU A 77 -13.20 15.32 6.45
CA LEU A 77 -11.83 15.80 6.44
C LEU A 77 -11.60 16.71 7.64
N PHE A 78 -10.69 16.32 8.53
CA PHE A 78 -10.08 17.22 9.50
C PHE A 78 -8.74 17.75 8.94
N SER A 79 -8.78 18.94 8.36
CA SER A 79 -7.57 19.55 7.80
C SER A 79 -6.58 19.98 8.88
N THR A 80 -5.37 19.45 8.81
CA THR A 80 -4.27 19.83 9.72
C THR A 80 -3.33 20.86 9.13
N GLY A 81 -3.61 21.40 7.95
CA GLY A 81 -2.86 22.45 7.25
C GLY A 81 -2.39 22.00 5.87
N GLU A 82 -1.59 22.81 5.20
CA GLU A 82 -1.11 22.52 3.84
C GLU A 82 -0.15 21.31 3.80
N PRO A 83 -0.07 20.60 2.66
CA PRO A 83 0.95 19.58 2.45
C PRO A 83 2.36 20.12 2.69
N CYS A 84 3.26 19.28 3.18
CA CYS A 84 4.65 19.68 3.41
C CYS A 84 5.37 19.88 2.06
N ALA A 85 5.68 21.15 1.74
CA ALA A 85 6.31 21.51 0.47
C ALA A 85 7.82 21.22 0.43
N LYS A 86 8.49 21.17 1.58
CA LYS A 86 9.94 20.98 1.70
C LYS A 86 10.24 19.94 2.78
N ILE A 87 11.15 19.05 2.48
CA ILE A 87 11.53 17.98 3.43
C ILE A 87 12.14 18.54 4.72
N ASP A 88 12.85 19.65 4.64
CA ASP A 88 13.47 20.30 5.81
C ASP A 88 12.44 20.82 6.83
N ASP A 89 11.20 21.06 6.38
CA ASP A 89 10.08 21.45 7.23
C ASP A 89 9.29 20.25 7.78
N TYR A 90 9.64 19.02 7.39
CA TYR A 90 8.80 17.85 7.66
C TYR A 90 8.60 17.60 9.15
N GLU A 91 9.65 17.64 9.97
CA GLU A 91 9.54 17.34 11.40
C GLU A 91 8.63 18.35 12.10
N ARG A 92 8.82 19.64 11.86
CA ARG A 92 7.94 20.69 12.38
C ARG A 92 6.49 20.50 11.92
N ARG A 93 6.29 20.19 10.64
CA ARG A 93 4.96 19.98 10.05
C ARG A 93 4.27 18.74 10.60
N ARG A 94 5.04 17.65 10.87
CA ARG A 94 4.57 16.44 11.54
C ARG A 94 4.11 16.77 12.97
N ASP A 95 4.93 17.47 13.74
CA ASP A 95 4.61 17.79 15.13
C ASP A 95 3.34 18.66 15.21
N GLU A 96 3.23 19.70 14.37
CA GLU A 96 2.01 20.52 14.25
C GLU A 96 0.77 19.70 13.85
N HIS A 97 0.94 18.72 12.98
CA HIS A 97 -0.12 17.80 12.56
C HIS A 97 -0.58 16.91 13.72
N GLU A 98 0.35 16.28 14.40
CA GLU A 98 0.07 15.39 15.52
C GLU A 98 -0.56 16.14 16.72
N ASP A 99 -0.11 17.37 17.03
CA ASP A 99 -0.73 18.21 18.04
C ASP A 99 -2.22 18.46 17.74
N ARG A 100 -2.54 18.81 16.49
CA ARG A 100 -3.93 19.03 16.05
C ARG A 100 -4.78 17.76 16.13
N VAL A 101 -4.17 16.59 15.83
CA VAL A 101 -4.85 15.28 15.95
C VAL A 101 -5.21 15.01 17.41
N ILE A 102 -4.29 15.23 18.36
CA ILE A 102 -4.54 15.06 19.80
C ILE A 102 -5.63 16.03 20.27
N GLU A 103 -5.56 17.31 19.88
CA GLU A 103 -6.59 18.30 20.19
C GLU A 103 -7.98 17.87 19.67
N LEU A 104 -8.04 17.33 18.45
CA LEU A 104 -9.29 16.78 17.88
C LEU A 104 -9.85 15.65 18.73
N ILE A 105 -9.02 14.67 19.09
CA ILE A 105 -9.43 13.50 19.88
C ILE A 105 -9.99 13.96 21.23
N HIS A 106 -9.29 14.82 21.96
CA HIS A 106 -9.75 15.36 23.24
C HIS A 106 -11.03 16.19 23.11
N ARG A 107 -11.16 17.00 22.06
CA ARG A 107 -12.38 17.78 21.80
C ARG A 107 -13.58 16.86 21.55
N ARG A 108 -13.44 15.86 20.68
CA ARG A 108 -14.51 14.91 20.37
C ARG A 108 -14.92 14.10 21.60
N ALA A 109 -13.99 13.72 22.47
CA ALA A 109 -14.29 13.05 23.72
C ALA A 109 -15.13 13.95 24.65
N ARG A 110 -14.76 15.23 24.84
CA ARG A 110 -15.54 16.19 25.63
C ARG A 110 -16.96 16.45 25.08
N GLU A 111 -17.13 16.35 23.75
CA GLU A 111 -18.42 16.49 23.08
C GLU A 111 -19.30 15.21 23.15
N GLY A 112 -18.85 14.14 23.80
CA GLY A 112 -19.52 12.85 23.82
C GLY A 112 -19.49 12.11 22.48
N LYS A 113 -18.52 12.46 21.62
CA LYS A 113 -18.31 11.91 20.29
C LYS A 113 -16.91 11.29 20.17
N ALA A 114 -16.45 10.62 21.23
CA ALA A 114 -15.14 9.95 21.22
C ALA A 114 -15.00 9.02 20.03
N PHE A 115 -13.79 8.88 19.51
CA PHE A 115 -13.49 7.88 18.51
C PHE A 115 -13.36 6.51 19.19
N ASP A 116 -13.91 5.48 18.55
CA ASP A 116 -13.81 4.11 19.02
C ASP A 116 -12.43 3.52 18.70
N LEU A 117 -11.75 4.07 17.68
CA LEU A 117 -10.42 3.68 17.26
C LEU A 117 -9.72 4.84 16.52
N VAL A 118 -8.41 4.95 16.70
CA VAL A 118 -7.52 5.77 15.86
C VAL A 118 -6.67 4.83 15.02
N HIS A 119 -6.69 4.99 13.70
CA HIS A 119 -5.86 4.23 12.77
C HIS A 119 -4.75 5.10 12.20
N ASP A 120 -3.53 4.86 12.66
CA ASP A 120 -2.35 5.61 12.24
C ASP A 120 -1.75 5.03 10.94
N HIS A 121 -1.83 5.82 9.86
CA HIS A 121 -1.13 5.60 8.61
C HIS A 121 0.09 6.52 8.45
N SER A 122 0.33 7.44 9.40
CA SER A 122 1.45 8.39 9.35
C SER A 122 2.79 7.75 9.73
N GLY A 123 2.75 6.59 10.40
CA GLY A 123 3.94 5.87 10.87
C GLY A 123 4.64 6.52 12.07
N SER A 124 4.11 7.62 12.62
CA SER A 124 4.71 8.33 13.76
C SER A 124 3.73 8.67 14.89
N PHE A 125 2.45 8.90 14.60
CA PHE A 125 1.45 9.29 15.59
C PHE A 125 1.32 8.29 16.75
N TRP A 126 1.47 6.99 16.48
CA TRP A 126 1.42 5.94 17.50
C TRP A 126 2.40 6.18 18.68
N LYS A 127 3.50 6.90 18.45
CA LYS A 127 4.46 7.24 19.51
C LYS A 127 3.87 8.20 20.57
N ARG A 128 2.84 8.91 20.20
CA ARG A 128 2.10 9.85 21.05
C ARG A 128 0.78 9.26 21.56
N ALA A 129 0.53 7.99 21.32
CA ALA A 129 -0.72 7.33 21.71
C ALA A 129 -0.99 7.34 23.23
N ALA A 130 0.04 7.44 24.08
CA ALA A 130 -0.14 7.61 25.51
C ALA A 130 -0.84 8.94 25.91
N GLU A 131 -0.96 9.90 25.01
CA GLU A 131 -1.67 11.17 25.23
C GLU A 131 -3.19 11.05 24.95
N VAL A 132 -3.67 9.90 24.50
CA VAL A 132 -5.09 9.69 24.14
C VAL A 132 -5.62 8.40 24.75
N ASP A 133 -6.92 8.37 25.07
CA ASP A 133 -7.57 7.20 25.66
C ASP A 133 -8.01 6.15 24.64
N ALA A 134 -8.16 6.55 23.36
CA ALA A 134 -8.60 5.65 22.30
C ALA A 134 -7.53 4.58 21.96
N PRO A 135 -7.92 3.34 21.61
CA PRO A 135 -6.98 2.37 21.06
C PRO A 135 -6.43 2.90 19.72
N VAL A 136 -5.14 2.68 19.52
CA VAL A 136 -4.42 3.11 18.30
C VAL A 136 -3.93 1.89 17.55
N LEU A 137 -4.35 1.73 16.31
CA LEU A 137 -3.78 0.77 15.37
C LEU A 137 -2.83 1.51 14.43
N ALA A 138 -1.60 1.07 14.31
CA ALA A 138 -0.66 1.64 13.35
C ALA A 138 -0.32 0.62 12.25
N THR A 139 -0.61 0.98 10.99
CA THR A 139 -0.21 0.17 9.85
C THR A 139 1.24 0.42 9.47
N LEU A 140 2.05 -0.63 9.48
CA LEU A 140 3.45 -0.58 9.08
C LEU A 140 3.56 -0.60 7.54
N HIS A 141 3.71 0.58 6.92
CA HIS A 141 3.79 0.71 5.47
C HIS A 141 5.19 0.49 4.90
N LEU A 142 6.23 0.58 5.73
CA LEU A 142 7.63 0.54 5.32
C LEU A 142 8.28 -0.81 5.67
N PRO A 143 9.34 -1.23 4.95
CA PRO A 143 10.19 -2.34 5.36
C PRO A 143 10.78 -2.09 6.76
N HIS A 144 11.01 -3.16 7.52
CA HIS A 144 11.61 -3.07 8.86
C HIS A 144 12.93 -2.29 8.87
N SER A 145 13.74 -2.47 7.83
CA SER A 145 15.04 -1.79 7.68
C SER A 145 14.96 -0.27 7.51
N PHE A 146 13.78 0.28 7.24
CA PHE A 146 13.57 1.74 7.10
C PHE A 146 13.22 2.41 8.43
N TYR A 147 12.94 1.62 9.46
CA TYR A 147 12.74 2.16 10.81
C TYR A 147 14.08 2.23 11.54
N PRO A 148 14.40 3.34 12.22
CA PRO A 148 15.61 3.44 13.04
C PRO A 148 15.67 2.33 14.07
N ALA A 149 16.88 1.91 14.43
CA ALA A 149 17.09 0.93 15.51
C ALA A 149 16.41 1.43 16.82
N GLY A 150 15.70 0.54 17.49
CA GLY A 150 14.97 0.89 18.71
C GLY A 150 13.64 1.62 18.51
N SER A 151 13.15 1.79 17.27
CA SER A 151 11.87 2.48 17.00
C SER A 151 10.68 1.86 17.75
N PHE A 152 10.71 0.58 18.06
CA PHE A 152 9.63 -0.18 18.67
C PHE A 152 9.92 -0.56 20.14
N VAL A 153 10.84 0.15 20.80
CA VAL A 153 11.04 0.09 22.24
C VAL A 153 10.03 1.03 22.90
N ASP A 154 9.51 0.67 24.07
CA ASP A 154 8.56 1.47 24.86
C ASP A 154 7.26 1.83 24.07
N VAL A 155 6.68 0.85 23.39
CA VAL A 155 5.38 1.00 22.71
C VAL A 155 4.29 1.28 23.75
N PRO A 156 3.47 2.36 23.59
CA PRO A 156 2.36 2.62 24.49
C PRO A 156 1.35 1.45 24.56
N ALA A 157 0.79 1.19 25.73
CA ALA A 157 -0.07 0.03 26.00
C ALA A 157 -1.36 -0.01 25.16
N ASN A 158 -1.83 1.16 24.68
CA ASN A 158 -3.00 1.28 23.80
C ASN A 158 -2.67 1.18 22.31
N VAL A 159 -1.42 0.83 21.95
CA VAL A 159 -0.97 0.69 20.54
C VAL A 159 -0.95 -0.77 20.12
N SER A 160 -1.49 -1.03 18.94
CA SER A 160 -1.30 -2.27 18.21
C SER A 160 -0.78 -1.95 16.80
N PHE A 161 -0.02 -2.88 16.22
CA PHE A 161 0.48 -2.76 14.85
C PHE A 161 -0.13 -3.80 13.93
N ASN A 162 -0.25 -3.49 12.65
CA ASN A 162 -0.44 -4.51 11.64
C ASN A 162 0.56 -4.36 10.49
N CYS A 163 0.95 -5.49 9.93
CA CYS A 163 1.70 -5.59 8.70
C CYS A 163 0.76 -5.73 7.49
N VAL A 164 1.29 -5.42 6.31
CA VAL A 164 0.52 -5.51 5.04
C VAL A 164 0.88 -6.73 4.20
N SER A 165 1.76 -7.59 4.69
CA SER A 165 2.09 -8.89 4.09
C SER A 165 2.74 -9.82 5.11
N ASP A 166 2.65 -11.15 4.86
CA ASP A 166 3.30 -12.15 5.71
C ASP A 166 4.82 -12.06 5.65
N THR A 167 5.37 -11.68 4.49
CA THR A 167 6.82 -11.46 4.35
C THR A 167 7.27 -10.33 5.25
N GLN A 168 6.54 -9.23 5.30
CA GLN A 168 6.83 -8.14 6.22
C GLN A 168 6.68 -8.57 7.69
N ALA A 169 5.59 -9.26 8.04
CA ALA A 169 5.32 -9.69 9.42
C ALA A 169 6.45 -10.56 9.98
N ARG A 170 7.07 -11.41 9.16
CA ARG A 170 8.25 -12.18 9.58
C ARG A 170 9.43 -11.32 10.03
N THR A 171 9.57 -10.12 9.47
CA THR A 171 10.62 -9.18 9.89
C THR A 171 10.30 -8.46 11.19
N PHE A 172 9.03 -8.50 11.63
CA PHE A 172 8.52 -7.95 12.89
C PHE A 172 8.12 -9.05 13.89
N ALA A 173 8.63 -10.27 13.76
CA ALA A 173 8.24 -11.42 14.60
C ALA A 173 8.45 -11.21 16.11
N ASN A 174 9.33 -10.29 16.51
CA ASN A 174 9.61 -9.95 17.91
C ASN A 174 8.84 -8.70 18.40
N LEU A 175 7.88 -8.20 17.64
CA LEU A 175 7.04 -7.06 18.01
C LEU A 175 5.79 -7.57 18.74
N ASP A 176 5.80 -7.56 20.06
CA ASP A 176 4.70 -8.08 20.90
C ASP A 176 3.34 -7.40 20.62
N ALA A 177 3.37 -6.13 20.22
CA ALA A 177 2.18 -5.36 19.85
C ALA A 177 1.66 -5.64 18.42
N LEU A 178 2.21 -6.63 17.71
CA LEU A 178 1.75 -7.00 16.36
C LEU A 178 0.41 -7.75 16.43
N ALA A 179 -0.68 -7.09 16.01
CA ALA A 179 -2.04 -7.63 16.03
C ALA A 179 -2.40 -8.50 14.81
N GLY A 180 -1.55 -8.52 13.79
CA GLY A 180 -1.73 -9.38 12.63
C GLY A 180 -1.34 -8.79 11.28
N VAL A 181 -1.80 -9.43 10.22
CA VAL A 181 -1.55 -9.05 8.83
C VAL A 181 -2.86 -8.71 8.14
N VAL A 182 -2.93 -7.53 7.54
CA VAL A 182 -4.03 -7.15 6.64
C VAL A 182 -3.43 -6.79 5.28
N PRO A 183 -3.46 -7.70 4.30
CA PRO A 183 -2.96 -7.42 2.96
C PRO A 183 -3.67 -6.25 2.32
N ASN A 184 -2.91 -5.40 1.63
CA ASN A 184 -3.45 -4.29 0.88
C ASN A 184 -4.42 -4.76 -0.21
N GLY A 185 -5.40 -3.93 -0.51
CA GLY A 185 -6.36 -4.10 -1.60
C GLY A 185 -6.42 -2.86 -2.50
N ILE A 186 -6.94 -3.04 -3.70
CA ILE A 186 -7.17 -1.96 -4.66
C ILE A 186 -8.65 -1.86 -5.02
N ALA A 187 -9.07 -0.69 -5.46
CA ALA A 187 -10.44 -0.41 -5.91
C ALA A 187 -10.69 -1.07 -7.28
N LEU A 188 -11.07 -2.34 -7.26
CA LEU A 188 -11.28 -3.13 -8.48
C LEU A 188 -12.40 -2.58 -9.38
N ASP A 189 -13.34 -1.85 -8.82
CA ASP A 189 -14.40 -1.14 -9.56
C ASP A 189 -13.86 -0.02 -10.49
N CYS A 190 -12.61 0.36 -10.34
CA CYS A 190 -11.93 1.31 -11.22
C CYS A 190 -11.29 0.64 -12.45
N PHE A 191 -11.31 -0.68 -12.56
CA PHE A 191 -10.70 -1.45 -13.66
C PHE A 191 -11.77 -2.05 -14.55
N GLU A 192 -11.39 -2.38 -15.80
CA GLU A 192 -12.32 -2.95 -16.77
C GLU A 192 -12.75 -4.37 -16.38
N ALA A 193 -13.93 -4.76 -16.89
CA ALA A 193 -14.37 -6.14 -16.77
C ALA A 193 -13.40 -7.09 -17.51
N GLU A 194 -13.31 -8.33 -17.03
CA GLU A 194 -12.45 -9.36 -17.65
C GLU A 194 -12.71 -9.58 -19.14
N SER A 195 -13.99 -9.39 -19.57
CA SER A 195 -14.40 -9.48 -20.98
C SER A 195 -13.74 -8.44 -21.90
N ASP A 196 -13.38 -7.28 -21.35
CA ASP A 196 -12.92 -6.11 -22.09
C ASP A 196 -11.39 -5.95 -22.05
N VAL A 197 -10.70 -6.90 -21.41
CA VAL A 197 -9.24 -6.87 -21.30
C VAL A 197 -8.60 -7.15 -22.66
N ALA A 198 -7.66 -6.27 -23.04
CA ALA A 198 -6.90 -6.40 -24.28
C ALA A 198 -6.16 -7.75 -24.35
N ARG A 199 -6.12 -8.32 -25.56
CA ARG A 199 -5.33 -9.53 -25.82
C ARG A 199 -3.85 -9.21 -25.73
N ASN A 200 -3.03 -10.19 -25.36
CA ASN A 200 -1.57 -9.98 -25.23
C ASN A 200 -0.95 -9.46 -26.54
N ASP A 201 -1.42 -9.91 -27.68
CA ASP A 201 -0.91 -9.53 -29.02
C ASP A 201 -1.17 -8.07 -29.37
N ASP A 202 -2.15 -7.42 -28.74
CA ASP A 202 -2.49 -6.00 -28.95
C ASP A 202 -1.65 -5.07 -28.06
N ARG A 203 -0.88 -5.59 -27.12
CA ARG A 203 -0.08 -4.84 -26.15
C ARG A 203 1.31 -4.55 -26.69
N GLN A 204 1.82 -3.36 -26.40
CA GLN A 204 3.12 -2.93 -26.93
C GLN A 204 3.98 -2.26 -25.87
N GLY A 205 5.29 -2.52 -25.97
CA GLY A 205 6.30 -1.89 -25.13
C GLY A 205 6.21 -2.30 -23.66
N LEU A 206 7.14 -1.78 -22.92
CA LEU A 206 7.27 -2.03 -21.48
C LEU A 206 6.80 -0.82 -20.68
N LEU A 207 6.30 -1.05 -19.49
CA LEU A 207 5.97 -0.01 -18.54
C LEU A 207 6.79 -0.22 -17.27
N TRP A 208 7.33 0.85 -16.74
CA TRP A 208 7.75 0.95 -15.36
C TRP A 208 6.91 2.03 -14.69
N LEU A 209 6.34 1.74 -13.51
CA LEU A 209 5.44 2.65 -12.82
C LEU A 209 5.79 2.72 -11.32
N GLY A 210 6.05 3.93 -10.82
CA GLY A 210 6.36 4.13 -9.40
C GLY A 210 6.96 5.48 -9.07
N ARG A 211 7.33 5.66 -7.82
CA ARG A 211 8.12 6.80 -7.36
C ARG A 211 9.53 6.70 -7.94
N ILE A 212 10.02 7.80 -8.50
CA ILE A 212 11.38 7.85 -9.09
C ILE A 212 12.40 8.01 -7.96
N CYS A 213 13.03 6.93 -7.57
CA CYS A 213 14.03 6.88 -6.51
C CYS A 213 14.95 5.66 -6.68
N GLU A 214 16.07 5.67 -5.99
CA GLU A 214 17.10 4.66 -6.13
C GLU A 214 16.59 3.26 -5.72
N GLU A 215 15.84 3.17 -4.64
CA GLU A 215 15.28 1.91 -4.14
C GLU A 215 14.25 1.27 -5.08
N LYS A 216 13.59 2.05 -5.95
CA LYS A 216 12.67 1.54 -6.99
C LYS A 216 13.38 1.29 -8.33
N ALA A 217 14.57 1.82 -8.50
CA ALA A 217 15.53 1.55 -9.58
C ALA A 217 14.96 1.57 -11.02
N PRO A 218 14.28 2.63 -11.48
CA PRO A 218 13.83 2.73 -12.89
C PRO A 218 14.98 2.70 -13.89
N HIS A 219 16.20 3.01 -13.48
CA HIS A 219 17.38 2.91 -14.33
C HIS A 219 17.64 1.47 -14.80
N LEU A 220 17.35 0.46 -13.98
CA LEU A 220 17.47 -0.96 -14.37
C LEU A 220 16.39 -1.37 -15.39
N ALA A 221 15.19 -0.80 -15.29
CA ALA A 221 14.15 -1.04 -16.29
C ALA A 221 14.54 -0.46 -17.67
N LEU A 222 15.20 0.70 -17.69
CA LEU A 222 15.78 1.27 -18.91
C LEU A 222 16.91 0.40 -19.47
N GLU A 223 17.73 -0.17 -18.61
CA GLU A 223 18.78 -1.10 -19.02
C GLU A 223 18.21 -2.36 -19.67
N ILE A 224 17.22 -3.00 -19.04
CA ILE A 224 16.50 -4.15 -19.60
C ILE A 224 15.93 -3.78 -20.99
N ALA A 225 15.20 -2.67 -21.08
CA ALA A 225 14.59 -2.25 -22.34
C ALA A 225 15.61 -2.00 -23.47
N ALA A 226 16.78 -1.44 -23.13
CA ALA A 226 17.87 -1.22 -24.08
C ALA A 226 18.44 -2.52 -24.63
N GLN A 227 18.61 -3.53 -23.79
CA GLN A 227 19.20 -4.81 -24.17
C GLN A 227 18.26 -5.66 -25.03
N VAL A 228 16.95 -5.57 -24.78
CA VAL A 228 15.96 -6.30 -25.58
C VAL A 228 15.39 -5.47 -26.76
N GLU A 229 15.85 -4.24 -26.92
CA GLU A 229 15.42 -3.30 -27.97
C GLU A 229 13.90 -3.06 -28.02
N VAL A 230 13.22 -3.08 -26.86
CA VAL A 230 11.77 -2.87 -26.73
C VAL A 230 11.51 -1.45 -26.20
N PRO A 231 10.53 -0.71 -26.78
CA PRO A 231 10.11 0.59 -26.27
C PRO A 231 9.69 0.51 -24.79
N ILE A 232 10.06 1.54 -24.00
CA ILE A 232 9.67 1.59 -22.60
C ILE A 232 9.10 2.96 -22.20
N THR A 233 8.06 2.92 -21.37
CA THR A 233 7.55 4.10 -20.67
C THR A 233 7.96 4.03 -19.19
N ILE A 234 8.71 5.02 -18.74
CA ILE A 234 8.92 5.27 -17.31
C ILE A 234 7.85 6.27 -16.86
N ALA A 235 6.96 5.87 -15.97
CA ALA A 235 5.88 6.73 -15.49
C ALA A 235 5.94 6.85 -13.97
N GLY A 236 5.93 8.09 -13.46
CA GLY A 236 6.00 8.31 -12.01
C GLY A 236 6.40 9.71 -11.62
N GLN A 237 6.46 9.93 -10.32
CA GLN A 237 6.79 11.24 -9.77
C GLN A 237 8.19 11.25 -9.18
N VAL A 238 8.96 12.27 -9.55
CA VAL A 238 10.16 12.68 -8.82
C VAL A 238 9.71 13.56 -7.67
N TYR A 239 9.86 13.10 -6.43
CA TYR A 239 9.49 13.92 -5.28
C TYR A 239 10.47 15.09 -5.12
N PRO A 240 10.06 16.20 -4.47
CA PRO A 240 10.89 17.39 -4.31
C PRO A 240 11.98 17.22 -3.23
N PHE A 241 12.52 16.01 -3.12
CA PHE A 241 13.64 15.69 -2.24
C PHE A 241 14.93 15.74 -3.06
N SER A 242 15.94 16.40 -2.53
CA SER A 242 17.21 16.60 -3.26
C SER A 242 17.82 15.29 -3.77
N TYR A 243 17.78 14.22 -2.97
CA TYR A 243 18.32 12.92 -3.37
C TYR A 243 17.50 12.24 -4.49
N HIS A 244 16.16 12.45 -4.59
CA HIS A 244 15.35 11.96 -5.71
C HIS A 244 15.65 12.72 -6.99
N GLN A 245 15.81 14.04 -6.89
CA GLN A 245 16.14 14.89 -8.04
C GLN A 245 17.52 14.55 -8.58
N GLN A 246 18.54 14.44 -7.71
CA GLN A 246 19.89 14.03 -8.07
C GLN A 246 19.94 12.63 -8.70
N TYR A 247 19.17 11.68 -8.13
CA TYR A 247 19.05 10.35 -8.71
C TYR A 247 18.46 10.40 -10.12
N PHE A 248 17.36 11.14 -10.32
CA PHE A 248 16.74 11.30 -11.64
C PHE A 248 17.73 11.89 -12.66
N GLU A 249 18.40 12.97 -12.31
CA GLU A 249 19.35 13.67 -13.18
C GLU A 249 20.58 12.80 -13.52
N ARG A 250 21.07 12.03 -12.57
CA ARG A 250 22.30 11.25 -12.74
C ARG A 250 22.06 9.88 -13.40
N GLU A 251 20.97 9.20 -13.02
CA GLU A 251 20.76 7.80 -13.40
C GLU A 251 19.64 7.62 -14.44
N VAL A 252 18.57 8.39 -14.37
CA VAL A 252 17.39 8.16 -15.21
C VAL A 252 17.43 9.01 -16.49
N ALA A 253 17.60 10.31 -16.37
CA ALA A 253 17.55 11.22 -17.51
C ALA A 253 18.57 10.91 -18.61
N PRO A 254 19.87 10.59 -18.32
CA PRO A 254 20.82 10.22 -19.36
C PRO A 254 20.48 8.91 -20.07
N ARG A 255 19.88 7.93 -19.35
CA ARG A 255 19.44 6.67 -19.96
C ARG A 255 18.22 6.84 -20.85
N LEU A 256 17.27 7.68 -20.45
CA LEU A 256 16.12 8.03 -21.29
C LEU A 256 16.53 8.60 -22.67
N GLN A 257 17.62 9.37 -22.71
CA GLN A 257 18.16 9.91 -23.96
C GLN A 257 18.85 8.86 -24.85
N ARG A 258 19.37 7.78 -24.25
CA ARG A 258 20.14 6.76 -24.95
C ARG A 258 19.32 5.55 -25.38
N VAL A 259 18.25 5.24 -24.64
CA VAL A 259 17.38 4.10 -24.95
C VAL A 259 16.41 4.47 -26.05
N PRO A 260 16.42 3.81 -27.23
CA PRO A 260 15.51 4.10 -28.31
C PRO A 260 14.05 3.96 -27.89
N ASN A 261 13.22 4.95 -28.24
CA ASN A 261 11.79 4.95 -27.92
C ASN A 261 11.45 4.89 -26.41
N ALA A 262 12.40 5.22 -25.54
CA ALA A 262 12.09 5.45 -24.13
C ALA A 262 11.40 6.79 -23.94
N ARG A 263 10.41 6.84 -23.08
CA ARG A 263 9.72 8.08 -22.72
C ARG A 263 9.50 8.18 -21.21
N PHE A 264 9.45 9.41 -20.71
CA PHE A 264 9.13 9.71 -19.32
C PHE A 264 7.79 10.43 -19.22
N ILE A 265 6.91 9.97 -18.34
CA ILE A 265 5.64 10.59 -18.02
C ILE A 265 5.66 10.95 -16.53
N SER A 266 5.72 12.25 -16.24
CA SER A 266 5.69 12.74 -14.86
C SER A 266 4.30 12.70 -14.28
N ALA A 267 4.16 12.12 -13.08
CA ALA A 267 2.93 12.10 -12.28
C ALA A 267 1.65 11.77 -13.09
N PRO A 268 1.55 10.58 -13.71
CA PRO A 268 0.39 10.23 -14.51
C PRO A 268 -0.87 10.22 -13.64
N ARG A 269 -1.95 10.83 -14.13
CA ARG A 269 -3.28 10.72 -13.51
C ARG A 269 -3.79 9.28 -13.54
N ALA A 270 -4.72 8.94 -12.68
CA ALA A 270 -5.23 7.57 -12.52
C ALA A 270 -5.73 6.95 -13.84
N GLU A 271 -6.46 7.71 -14.66
CA GLU A 271 -6.94 7.23 -15.96
C GLU A 271 -5.79 6.89 -16.91
N LEU A 272 -4.79 7.78 -17.02
CA LEU A 272 -3.61 7.53 -17.84
C LEU A 272 -2.80 6.34 -17.30
N LYS A 273 -2.67 6.22 -16.00
CA LYS A 273 -1.99 5.08 -15.33
C LYS A 273 -2.65 3.76 -15.73
N ARG A 274 -3.97 3.66 -15.61
CA ARG A 274 -4.73 2.46 -16.02
C ARG A 274 -4.59 2.16 -17.51
N ARG A 275 -4.65 3.20 -18.36
CA ARG A 275 -4.44 3.04 -19.81
C ARG A 275 -3.04 2.52 -20.12
N LEU A 276 -1.99 3.08 -19.52
CA LEU A 276 -0.61 2.62 -19.70
C LEU A 276 -0.43 1.15 -19.27
N LEU A 277 -1.03 0.75 -18.14
CA LEU A 277 -1.02 -0.64 -17.71
C LEU A 277 -1.69 -1.53 -18.75
N ARG A 278 -2.90 -1.18 -19.21
CA ARG A 278 -3.66 -1.99 -20.16
C ARG A 278 -2.98 -2.13 -21.53
N GLU A 279 -2.30 -1.10 -22.01
CA GLU A 279 -1.66 -1.08 -23.31
C GLU A 279 -0.26 -1.70 -23.33
N SER A 280 0.37 -1.89 -22.17
CA SER A 280 1.75 -2.38 -22.08
C SER A 280 1.84 -3.90 -22.13
N GLN A 281 2.87 -4.40 -22.81
CA GLN A 281 3.19 -5.84 -22.89
C GLN A 281 3.51 -6.45 -21.52
N ALA A 282 4.24 -5.70 -20.69
CA ALA A 282 4.56 -6.07 -19.32
C ALA A 282 4.84 -4.85 -18.46
N LEU A 283 4.55 -4.98 -17.16
CA LEU A 283 5.05 -4.08 -16.13
C LEU A 283 6.39 -4.60 -15.59
N LEU A 284 7.43 -3.77 -15.61
CA LEU A 284 8.71 -4.05 -14.95
C LEU A 284 8.71 -3.47 -13.53
N ILE A 285 9.06 -4.27 -12.53
CA ILE A 285 9.26 -3.85 -11.15
C ILE A 285 10.69 -4.22 -10.75
N THR A 286 11.57 -3.25 -10.78
CA THR A 286 13.01 -3.39 -10.58
C THR A 286 13.46 -2.97 -9.18
N SER A 287 12.54 -2.97 -8.19
CA SER A 287 12.85 -2.54 -6.82
C SER A 287 14.01 -3.31 -6.21
N LEU A 288 14.96 -2.58 -5.62
CA LEU A 288 16.08 -3.11 -4.87
C LEU A 288 15.76 -3.28 -3.38
N ALA A 289 14.76 -2.54 -2.88
CA ALA A 289 14.30 -2.65 -1.50
C ALA A 289 13.37 -3.86 -1.30
N GLU A 290 13.30 -4.35 -0.06
CA GLU A 290 12.35 -5.37 0.37
C GLU A 290 10.93 -4.76 0.44
N GLU A 291 10.14 -4.93 -0.62
CA GLU A 291 8.80 -4.37 -0.71
C GLU A 291 7.86 -4.99 0.34
N THR A 292 7.11 -4.15 1.03
CA THR A 292 6.08 -4.60 1.99
C THR A 292 4.80 -5.04 1.31
N SER A 293 4.53 -4.48 0.14
CA SER A 293 3.40 -4.79 -0.75
C SER A 293 3.75 -4.25 -2.15
N SER A 294 2.89 -4.45 -3.15
CA SER A 294 3.10 -3.86 -4.47
C SER A 294 1.77 -3.50 -5.12
N LEU A 295 1.29 -2.28 -4.87
CA LEU A 295 0.05 -1.78 -5.47
C LEU A 295 0.11 -1.79 -7.00
N VAL A 296 1.25 -1.40 -7.57
CA VAL A 296 1.42 -1.39 -9.04
C VAL A 296 1.35 -2.79 -9.65
N ALA A 297 1.80 -3.84 -8.92
CA ALA A 297 1.63 -5.22 -9.37
C ALA A 297 0.16 -5.68 -9.30
N MET A 298 -0.55 -5.27 -8.25
CA MET A 298 -1.99 -5.54 -8.11
C MET A 298 -2.78 -4.84 -9.21
N GLU A 299 -2.48 -3.57 -9.49
CA GLU A 299 -3.08 -2.77 -10.56
C GLU A 299 -2.77 -3.34 -11.96
N ALA A 300 -1.55 -3.81 -12.18
CA ALA A 300 -1.17 -4.49 -13.42
C ALA A 300 -1.99 -5.77 -13.62
N ALA A 301 -2.09 -6.61 -12.58
CA ALA A 301 -2.90 -7.81 -12.63
C ALA A 301 -4.38 -7.48 -12.91
N ALA A 302 -4.96 -6.45 -12.25
CA ALA A 302 -6.33 -6.00 -12.48
C ALA A 302 -6.54 -5.45 -13.91
N SER A 303 -5.49 -4.96 -14.56
CA SER A 303 -5.49 -4.52 -15.96
C SER A 303 -5.19 -5.66 -16.96
N GLY A 304 -5.01 -6.88 -16.47
CA GLY A 304 -4.61 -8.03 -17.28
C GLY A 304 -3.16 -7.95 -17.80
N THR A 305 -2.33 -7.12 -17.21
CA THR A 305 -0.95 -6.91 -17.63
C THR A 305 -0.02 -7.79 -16.80
N PRO A 306 0.76 -8.69 -17.45
CA PRO A 306 1.71 -9.51 -16.73
C PRO A 306 2.87 -8.67 -16.17
N VAL A 307 3.46 -9.17 -15.07
CA VAL A 307 4.50 -8.47 -14.33
C VAL A 307 5.82 -9.23 -14.44
N ILE A 308 6.93 -8.51 -14.66
CA ILE A 308 8.28 -9.03 -14.40
C ILE A 308 8.81 -8.25 -13.21
N ALA A 309 9.04 -8.92 -12.10
CA ALA A 309 9.45 -8.30 -10.85
C ALA A 309 10.72 -8.93 -10.28
N PHE A 310 11.63 -8.11 -9.75
CA PHE A 310 12.69 -8.61 -8.91
C PHE A 310 12.10 -9.27 -7.67
N ARG A 311 12.61 -10.44 -7.28
CA ARG A 311 12.14 -11.24 -6.14
C ARG A 311 12.57 -10.59 -4.82
N LYS A 312 11.91 -9.47 -4.47
CA LYS A 312 12.17 -8.68 -3.27
C LYS A 312 10.91 -8.56 -2.41
N GLY A 313 11.06 -8.85 -1.13
CA GLY A 313 9.99 -8.70 -0.14
C GLY A 313 8.69 -9.43 -0.52
N ALA A 314 7.60 -8.69 -0.55
CA ALA A 314 6.25 -9.22 -0.81
C ALA A 314 5.93 -9.44 -2.30
N HIS A 315 6.83 -9.22 -3.25
CA HIS A 315 6.54 -9.45 -4.66
C HIS A 315 6.07 -10.89 -4.92
N ALA A 316 6.67 -11.89 -4.25
CA ALA A 316 6.26 -13.29 -4.37
C ALA A 316 4.88 -13.61 -3.78
N GLN A 317 4.29 -12.72 -2.98
CA GLN A 317 2.92 -12.83 -2.49
C GLN A 317 1.90 -12.18 -3.42
N VAL A 318 2.34 -11.23 -4.25
CA VAL A 318 1.47 -10.49 -5.18
C VAL A 318 1.54 -11.09 -6.58
N VAL A 319 2.74 -11.39 -7.07
CA VAL A 319 2.98 -11.98 -8.38
C VAL A 319 3.05 -13.50 -8.25
N ARG A 320 2.12 -14.20 -8.88
CA ARG A 320 2.15 -15.66 -8.97
C ARG A 320 3.06 -16.08 -10.12
N ASP A 321 4.26 -16.55 -9.76
CA ASP A 321 5.33 -16.88 -10.71
C ASP A 321 4.87 -17.90 -11.76
N GLY A 322 5.11 -17.61 -13.05
CA GLY A 322 4.68 -18.40 -14.19
C GLY A 322 3.17 -18.32 -14.52
N VAL A 323 2.37 -17.55 -13.74
CA VAL A 323 0.90 -17.49 -13.88
C VAL A 323 0.38 -16.06 -14.12
N THR A 324 0.83 -15.11 -13.31
CA THR A 324 0.45 -13.67 -13.47
C THR A 324 1.64 -12.79 -13.78
N GLY A 325 2.83 -13.39 -13.84
CA GLY A 325 4.09 -12.72 -14.11
C GLY A 325 5.24 -13.65 -13.89
N LEU A 326 6.45 -13.12 -13.93
CA LEU A 326 7.70 -13.84 -13.71
C LEU A 326 8.52 -13.12 -12.64
N LEU A 327 9.00 -13.89 -11.67
CA LEU A 327 9.87 -13.40 -10.62
C LEU A 327 11.32 -13.70 -10.99
N VAL A 328 12.17 -12.67 -10.97
CA VAL A 328 13.56 -12.73 -11.43
C VAL A 328 14.49 -12.16 -10.38
N GLU A 329 15.78 -12.50 -10.45
CA GLU A 329 16.77 -12.03 -9.47
C GLU A 329 17.53 -10.79 -9.95
N ASP A 330 17.67 -10.61 -11.28
CA ASP A 330 18.49 -9.57 -11.88
C ASP A 330 18.02 -9.16 -13.30
N VAL A 331 18.75 -8.24 -13.91
CA VAL A 331 18.51 -7.74 -15.26
C VAL A 331 18.60 -8.85 -16.30
N ALA A 332 19.62 -9.72 -16.22
CA ALA A 332 19.80 -10.80 -17.22
C ALA A 332 18.64 -11.81 -17.20
N GLN A 333 18.12 -12.13 -16.01
CA GLN A 333 16.93 -12.99 -15.90
C GLN A 333 15.67 -12.26 -16.41
N ALA A 334 15.56 -10.94 -16.21
CA ALA A 334 14.44 -10.16 -16.71
C ALA A 334 14.38 -10.16 -18.25
N GLU A 335 15.52 -10.08 -18.93
CA GLU A 335 15.63 -10.21 -20.40
C GLU A 335 15.14 -11.56 -20.89
N LEU A 336 15.52 -12.65 -20.23
CA LEU A 336 15.05 -14.00 -20.56
C LEU A 336 13.55 -14.18 -20.25
N ALA A 337 13.06 -13.50 -19.19
CA ALA A 337 11.66 -13.52 -18.82
C ALA A 337 10.78 -12.83 -19.89
N LEU A 338 11.26 -11.77 -20.52
CA LEU A 338 10.53 -11.06 -21.58
C LEU A 338 10.21 -11.96 -22.79
N GLN A 339 11.07 -12.93 -23.10
CA GLN A 339 10.82 -13.88 -24.17
C GLN A 339 9.63 -14.83 -23.89
N LYS A 340 9.25 -14.96 -22.62
CA LYS A 340 8.19 -15.87 -22.15
C LYS A 340 6.93 -15.14 -21.72
N ILE A 341 6.97 -13.80 -21.61
CA ILE A 341 5.90 -13.02 -20.99
C ILE A 341 4.57 -13.10 -21.76
N SER A 342 4.63 -13.26 -23.08
CA SER A 342 3.45 -13.41 -23.95
C SER A 342 2.64 -14.69 -23.65
N ALA A 343 3.23 -15.67 -23.00
CA ALA A 343 2.54 -16.90 -22.59
C ALA A 343 1.65 -16.70 -21.33
N ILE A 344 1.80 -15.60 -20.62
CA ILE A 344 0.95 -15.27 -19.47
C ILE A 344 -0.40 -14.75 -19.96
N ASP A 345 -1.47 -15.44 -19.60
CA ASP A 345 -2.83 -15.09 -20.02
C ASP A 345 -3.37 -13.88 -19.22
N SER A 346 -3.79 -12.84 -19.94
CA SER A 346 -4.32 -11.60 -19.37
C SER A 346 -5.56 -11.83 -18.49
N LYS A 347 -6.46 -12.75 -18.87
CA LYS A 347 -7.65 -13.06 -18.07
C LYS A 347 -7.32 -13.72 -16.75
N THR A 348 -6.29 -14.58 -16.77
CA THR A 348 -5.76 -15.21 -15.54
C THR A 348 -5.22 -14.15 -14.58
N CYS A 349 -4.55 -13.09 -15.10
CA CYS A 349 -4.10 -11.95 -14.28
C CYS A 349 -5.29 -11.25 -13.61
N VAL A 350 -6.33 -10.90 -14.38
CA VAL A 350 -7.53 -10.23 -13.86
C VAL A 350 -8.26 -11.09 -12.82
N HIS A 351 -8.46 -12.37 -13.11
CA HIS A 351 -9.08 -13.29 -12.16
C HIS A 351 -8.29 -13.39 -10.85
N HIS A 352 -6.97 -13.41 -10.92
CA HIS A 352 -6.10 -13.41 -9.74
C HIS A 352 -6.29 -12.12 -8.92
N ALA A 353 -6.33 -10.96 -9.57
CA ALA A 353 -6.56 -9.68 -8.90
C ALA A 353 -7.92 -9.62 -8.20
N GLN A 354 -8.99 -10.02 -8.89
CA GLN A 354 -10.35 -10.07 -8.35
C GLN A 354 -10.47 -10.98 -7.14
N LYS A 355 -9.80 -12.11 -7.17
CA LYS A 355 -9.81 -13.09 -6.07
C LYS A 355 -9.05 -12.58 -4.84
N ASN A 356 -7.91 -11.89 -5.02
CA ASN A 356 -6.93 -11.69 -3.94
C ASN A 356 -6.75 -10.23 -3.50
N PHE A 357 -7.04 -9.24 -4.36
CA PHE A 357 -6.64 -7.85 -4.11
C PHE A 357 -7.82 -6.87 -3.98
N SER A 358 -8.98 -7.35 -3.59
CA SER A 358 -10.17 -6.52 -3.41
C SER A 358 -10.05 -5.57 -2.22
N ALA A 359 -10.31 -4.28 -2.43
CA ALA A 359 -10.46 -3.29 -1.37
C ALA A 359 -11.54 -3.65 -0.36
N VAL A 360 -12.66 -4.24 -0.83
CA VAL A 360 -13.73 -4.72 0.04
C VAL A 360 -13.22 -5.76 1.03
N LYS A 361 -12.47 -6.77 0.54
CA LYS A 361 -11.86 -7.79 1.43
C LYS A 361 -10.83 -7.20 2.40
N MET A 362 -10.08 -6.19 1.98
CA MET A 362 -9.19 -5.45 2.87
C MET A 362 -9.99 -4.77 3.99
N ALA A 363 -11.06 -4.07 3.65
CA ALA A 363 -11.93 -3.38 4.61
C ALA A 363 -12.60 -4.36 5.59
N GLU A 364 -13.10 -5.51 5.11
CA GLU A 364 -13.66 -6.58 5.96
C GLU A 364 -12.63 -7.08 7.01
N ARG A 365 -11.39 -7.28 6.60
CA ARG A 365 -10.30 -7.69 7.52
C ARG A 365 -9.98 -6.60 8.54
N TYR A 366 -9.92 -5.33 8.10
CA TYR A 366 -9.75 -4.21 9.03
C TYR A 366 -10.94 -4.06 9.97
N SER A 367 -12.18 -4.21 9.50
CA SER A 367 -13.37 -4.18 10.34
C SER A 367 -13.30 -5.24 11.45
N SER A 368 -12.90 -6.47 11.11
CA SER A 368 -12.69 -7.54 12.08
C SER A 368 -11.56 -7.22 13.07
N LEU A 369 -10.47 -6.61 12.60
CA LEU A 369 -9.36 -6.18 13.46
C LEU A 369 -9.79 -5.05 14.40
N TYR A 370 -10.51 -4.04 13.92
CA TYR A 370 -11.04 -2.93 14.72
C TYR A 370 -11.96 -3.41 15.83
N GLN A 371 -12.88 -4.36 15.53
CA GLN A 371 -13.77 -4.94 16.54
C GLN A 371 -13.00 -5.62 17.68
N ARG A 372 -11.92 -6.32 17.37
CA ARG A 372 -11.06 -6.93 18.40
C ARG A 372 -10.34 -5.87 19.25
N LEU A 373 -9.87 -4.81 18.64
CA LEU A 373 -9.11 -3.76 19.35
C LEU A 373 -10.00 -2.83 20.18
N ALA A 374 -11.24 -2.60 19.75
CA ALA A 374 -12.22 -1.78 20.47
C ALA A 374 -12.83 -2.50 21.68
N ASP A 375 -12.69 -3.82 21.79
CA ASP A 375 -13.21 -4.63 22.91
C ASP A 375 -12.07 -5.39 23.61
N PRO A 376 -11.46 -4.81 24.65
CA PRO A 376 -10.32 -5.41 25.34
C PRO A 376 -10.62 -6.78 25.97
N GLU A 377 -11.85 -7.07 26.35
CA GLU A 377 -12.22 -8.38 26.92
C GLU A 377 -12.13 -9.51 25.87
N LYS A 378 -12.31 -9.21 24.59
CA LYS A 378 -12.12 -10.19 23.52
C LYS A 378 -10.64 -10.49 23.22
N ILE A 379 -9.72 -9.56 23.51
CA ILE A 379 -8.29 -9.76 23.34
C ILE A 379 -7.78 -10.85 24.27
N VAL A 380 -8.21 -10.84 25.55
CA VAL A 380 -7.79 -11.82 26.56
C VAL A 380 -8.26 -13.24 26.19
N ARG A 381 -9.50 -13.40 25.71
CA ARG A 381 -10.02 -14.70 25.30
C ARG A 381 -9.28 -15.31 24.12
N PHE A 382 -8.85 -14.48 23.16
CA PHE A 382 -8.12 -14.98 21.97
C PHE A 382 -6.70 -15.45 22.32
N ALA A 383 -6.03 -14.79 23.28
CA ALA A 383 -4.71 -15.21 23.75
C ALA A 383 -4.78 -16.53 24.51
N GLU A 384 -5.87 -16.80 25.24
CA GLU A 384 -6.10 -18.06 25.95
C GLU A 384 -6.50 -19.24 25.03
N GLU A 385 -7.17 -18.95 23.88
CA GLU A 385 -7.57 -19.95 22.88
C GLU A 385 -6.43 -20.34 21.93
N THR A 386 -5.36 -19.52 21.84
CA THR A 386 -4.21 -19.73 20.95
C THR A 386 -2.93 -20.16 21.68
N ALA A 387 -2.94 -20.23 23.02
CA ALA A 387 -1.86 -20.74 23.86
C ALA A 387 -2.01 -22.24 24.12
#